data_ee965afb9353cee973f355a9a829c563
#
_entry.id   ee965afb9353cee973f355a9a829c563
#
_cell.length_a   1.000
_cell.length_b   1.000
_cell.length_c   1.000
_cell.angle_alpha   90.00
_cell.angle_beta   90.00
_cell.angle_gamma   90.00
#
_symmetry.space_group_name_H-M   'P 1'
#
loop_
_entity.id
_entity.type
_entity.pdbx_description
1 polymer ?
#
loop_
_entity_poly.entity_id
_entity_poly.type
_entity_poly.pdbx_seq_one_letter_code
_entity_poly.pdbx_strand_id
1 'polypeptide(L)'
;MRPAFIPVGQIVNAHGIRGEVKVNPHGFDPEFLTEFDTIYIDGQPVRVRSARAHKSTVLMALPGVDDMDAALALKGKTVSIRRTDAHLPQGQYFDQELVGLRVIDCATGGEIGVIDRVLIYPAHRIYQVKGQREYLIPAVPGVFIESTDPDAGEMWVHLMKGLATDEN
;
A
#
# COMPACT_ATOMS: atom_id res chain seq x y z
N MET A 1 -11.92 0.91 -9.81
CA MET A 1 -12.35 1.86 -8.77
C MET A 1 -11.30 1.92 -7.67
N ARG A 2 -10.92 3.11 -7.26
CA ARG A 2 -9.92 3.27 -6.20
C ARG A 2 -10.55 3.01 -4.84
N PRO A 3 -9.90 2.26 -3.95
CA PRO A 3 -10.43 2.02 -2.61
C PRO A 3 -10.49 3.32 -1.80
N ALA A 4 -11.57 3.52 -1.04
CA ALA A 4 -11.73 4.68 -0.17
C ALA A 4 -10.82 4.62 1.06
N PHE A 5 -10.57 3.41 1.55
CA PHE A 5 -9.72 3.14 2.72
C PHE A 5 -8.59 2.20 2.36
N ILE A 6 -7.41 2.49 2.88
CA ILE A 6 -6.20 1.71 2.62
C ILE A 6 -5.71 1.11 3.93
N PRO A 7 -5.64 -0.23 4.05
CA PRO A 7 -4.99 -0.86 5.21
C PRO A 7 -3.50 -0.51 5.20
N VAL A 8 -3.02 0.06 6.29
CA VAL A 8 -1.61 0.49 6.39
C VAL A 8 -0.85 -0.18 7.52
N GLY A 9 -1.54 -0.91 8.38
CA GLY A 9 -0.86 -1.59 9.47
C GLY A 9 -1.79 -2.46 10.29
N GLN A 10 -1.20 -3.14 11.28
CA GLN A 10 -1.94 -3.97 12.21
C GLN A 10 -1.43 -3.71 13.62
N ILE A 11 -2.35 -3.63 14.58
CA ILE A 11 -1.99 -3.51 16.00
C ILE A 11 -1.51 -4.89 16.44
N VAL A 12 -0.24 -4.96 16.87
CA VAL A 12 0.40 -6.23 17.21
C VAL A 12 0.64 -6.40 18.71
N ASN A 13 0.61 -5.31 19.47
CA ASN A 13 0.82 -5.38 20.91
C ASN A 13 0.47 -4.05 21.58
N ALA A 14 0.50 -4.04 22.91
CA ALA A 14 0.50 -2.83 23.71
C ALA A 14 1.95 -2.40 23.98
N HIS A 15 2.16 -1.11 24.25
CA HIS A 15 3.47 -0.59 24.62
C HIS A 15 3.33 0.30 25.84
N GLY A 16 3.88 -0.14 26.97
CA GLY A 16 3.88 0.63 28.21
C GLY A 16 2.53 0.62 28.92
N ILE A 17 2.54 1.17 30.13
CA ILE A 17 1.38 1.16 31.03
C ILE A 17 0.33 2.20 30.69
N ARG A 18 0.68 3.18 29.83
CA ARG A 18 -0.22 4.26 29.44
C ARG A 18 -1.16 3.88 28.30
N GLY A 19 -1.00 2.67 27.73
CA GLY A 19 -1.90 2.17 26.71
C GLY A 19 -1.57 2.57 25.28
N GLU A 20 -0.31 2.90 24.99
CA GLU A 20 0.08 3.05 23.60
C GLU A 20 -0.07 1.70 22.88
N VAL A 21 -0.54 1.75 21.63
CA VAL A 21 -0.61 0.55 20.78
C VAL A 21 0.61 0.51 19.88
N LYS A 22 1.13 -0.70 19.68
CA LYS A 22 2.24 -0.94 18.76
C LYS A 22 1.64 -1.39 17.42
N VAL A 23 1.89 -0.62 16.37
CA VAL A 23 1.36 -0.88 15.02
C VAL A 23 2.50 -1.35 14.13
N ASN A 24 2.31 -2.50 13.50
CA ASN A 24 3.23 -3.00 12.48
C ASN A 24 2.78 -2.45 11.12
N PRO A 25 3.56 -1.58 10.48
CA PRO A 25 3.18 -1.04 9.17
C PRO A 25 3.35 -2.12 8.09
N HIS A 26 2.33 -2.28 7.25
CA HIS A 26 2.31 -3.30 6.19
C HIS A 26 3.17 -2.87 5.00
N GLY A 27 4.49 -2.95 5.13
CA GLY A 27 5.42 -2.59 4.06
C GLY A 27 5.62 -1.08 3.88
N PHE A 28 4.99 -0.27 4.72
CA PHE A 28 5.20 1.17 4.72
C PHE A 28 6.32 1.56 5.66
N ASP A 29 6.95 2.71 5.39
CA ASP A 29 7.89 3.30 6.32
C ASP A 29 7.13 3.71 7.60
N PRO A 30 7.64 3.38 8.80
CA PRO A 30 6.97 3.80 10.03
C PRO A 30 6.70 5.31 10.11
N GLU A 31 7.60 6.14 9.61
CA GLU A 31 7.41 7.59 9.60
C GLU A 31 6.19 8.00 8.77
N PHE A 32 5.86 7.27 7.72
CA PHE A 32 4.69 7.55 6.91
C PHE A 32 3.41 7.48 7.75
N LEU A 33 3.29 6.49 8.64
CA LEU A 33 2.09 6.33 9.48
C LEU A 33 1.97 7.43 10.53
N THR A 34 3.04 8.13 10.87
CA THR A 34 2.99 9.22 11.86
C THR A 34 2.36 10.50 11.30
N GLU A 35 2.13 10.57 10.00
CA GLU A 35 1.59 11.77 9.34
C GLU A 35 0.08 11.90 9.46
N PHE A 36 -0.63 10.86 9.88
CA PHE A 36 -2.09 10.85 9.88
C PHE A 36 -2.66 11.25 11.24
N ASP A 37 -3.53 12.26 11.25
CA ASP A 37 -4.23 12.69 12.46
C ASP A 37 -5.40 11.75 12.79
N THR A 38 -5.96 11.10 11.79
CA THR A 38 -7.09 10.20 11.92
C THR A 38 -6.77 8.88 11.24
N ILE A 39 -7.02 7.79 11.95
CA ILE A 39 -6.95 6.42 11.42
C ILE A 39 -8.32 5.78 11.56
N TYR A 40 -8.49 4.62 10.96
CA TYR A 40 -9.75 3.87 11.00
C TYR A 40 -9.51 2.47 11.50
N ILE A 41 -10.27 2.09 12.52
CA ILE A 41 -10.25 0.75 13.12
C ILE A 41 -11.68 0.24 13.10
N ASP A 42 -11.90 -0.93 12.49
CA ASP A 42 -13.23 -1.52 12.30
C ASP A 42 -14.20 -0.55 11.59
N GLY A 43 -13.68 0.27 10.66
CA GLY A 43 -14.48 1.24 9.92
C GLY A 43 -14.81 2.50 10.69
N GLN A 44 -14.34 2.65 11.93
CA GLN A 44 -14.63 3.82 12.76
C GLN A 44 -13.43 4.77 12.79
N PRO A 45 -13.66 6.08 12.68
CA PRO A 45 -12.58 7.05 12.78
C PRO A 45 -12.06 7.13 14.21
N VAL A 46 -10.74 7.17 14.33
CA VAL A 46 -10.04 7.32 15.61
C VAL A 46 -9.01 8.43 15.44
N ARG A 47 -9.15 9.49 16.25
CA ARG A 47 -8.21 10.59 16.21
C ARG A 47 -6.96 10.24 17.01
N VAL A 48 -5.82 10.19 16.33
CA VAL A 48 -4.54 9.85 16.95
C VAL A 48 -4.07 11.00 17.84
N ARG A 49 -3.82 10.74 19.13
CA ARG A 49 -3.28 11.75 20.05
C ARG A 49 -1.81 12.01 19.77
N SER A 50 -1.05 10.94 19.58
CA SER A 50 0.35 11.02 19.23
C SER A 50 0.77 9.76 18.48
N ALA A 51 1.76 9.90 17.60
CA ALA A 51 2.33 8.76 16.89
C ALA A 51 3.82 9.00 16.72
N ARG A 52 4.62 7.97 16.94
CA ARG A 52 6.08 8.05 16.77
C ARG A 52 6.61 6.73 16.24
N ALA A 53 7.59 6.83 15.36
CA ALA A 53 8.28 5.65 14.87
C ALA A 53 9.17 5.09 15.99
N HIS A 54 9.15 3.77 16.14
CA HIS A 54 9.96 3.06 17.11
C HIS A 54 10.48 1.79 16.45
N LYS A 55 11.75 1.77 16.08
CA LYS A 55 12.35 0.68 15.29
C LYS A 55 11.55 0.51 13.99
N SER A 56 11.05 -0.68 13.73
CA SER A 56 10.25 -0.96 12.53
C SER A 56 8.75 -0.80 12.75
N THR A 57 8.32 -0.28 13.89
CA THR A 57 6.90 -0.14 14.27
C THR A 57 6.55 1.31 14.56
N VAL A 58 5.26 1.56 14.78
CA VAL A 58 4.74 2.87 15.17
C VAL A 58 4.02 2.71 16.51
N LEU A 59 4.32 3.60 17.45
CA LEU A 59 3.63 3.66 18.73
C LEU A 59 2.61 4.78 18.66
N MET A 60 1.35 4.46 18.92
CA MET A 60 0.24 5.41 18.84
C MET A 60 -0.50 5.48 20.16
N ALA A 61 -0.82 6.72 20.57
CA ALA A 61 -1.73 6.97 21.69
C ALA A 61 -3.10 7.30 21.11
N LEU A 62 -4.12 6.58 21.56
CA LEU A 62 -5.48 6.68 21.04
C LEU A 62 -6.46 7.10 22.15
N PRO A 63 -7.53 7.88 21.81
CA PRO A 63 -8.54 8.26 22.78
C PRO A 63 -9.23 7.03 23.37
N GLY A 64 -9.45 7.04 24.69
CA GLY A 64 -10.10 5.95 25.39
C GLY A 64 -9.25 4.72 25.63
N VAL A 65 -7.99 4.75 25.21
CA VAL A 65 -7.04 3.64 25.39
C VAL A 65 -5.96 4.15 26.34
N ASP A 66 -6.19 4.03 27.65
CA ASP A 66 -5.38 4.70 28.68
C ASP A 66 -4.57 3.73 29.52
N ASP A 67 -4.71 2.44 29.30
CA ASP A 67 -3.95 1.41 30.01
C ASP A 67 -3.60 0.24 29.10
N MET A 68 -2.77 -0.65 29.61
CA MET A 68 -2.28 -1.80 28.83
C MET A 68 -3.42 -2.75 28.44
N ASP A 69 -4.40 -2.96 29.30
CA ASP A 69 -5.51 -3.88 29.00
C ASP A 69 -6.36 -3.36 27.84
N ALA A 70 -6.65 -2.05 27.84
CA ALA A 70 -7.40 -1.43 26.73
C ALA A 70 -6.64 -1.53 25.42
N ALA A 71 -5.31 -1.34 25.45
CA ALA A 71 -4.47 -1.47 24.27
C ALA A 71 -4.43 -2.92 23.77
N LEU A 72 -4.30 -3.89 24.68
CA LEU A 72 -4.29 -5.31 24.31
C LEU A 72 -5.62 -5.77 23.71
N ALA A 73 -6.73 -5.14 24.11
CA ALA A 73 -8.04 -5.45 23.53
C ALA A 73 -8.11 -5.12 22.02
N LEU A 74 -7.24 -4.23 21.53
CA LEU A 74 -7.16 -3.87 20.11
C LEU A 74 -6.18 -4.74 19.32
N LYS A 75 -5.45 -5.63 19.97
CA LYS A 75 -4.47 -6.49 19.31
C LYS A 75 -5.12 -7.31 18.21
N GLY A 76 -4.49 -7.33 17.04
CA GLY A 76 -4.98 -8.03 15.86
C GLY A 76 -5.82 -7.18 14.93
N LYS A 77 -6.25 -5.99 15.37
CA LYS A 77 -7.06 -5.13 14.52
C LYS A 77 -6.23 -4.42 13.47
N THR A 78 -6.82 -4.25 12.30
CA THR A 78 -6.18 -3.56 11.18
C THR A 78 -6.37 -2.06 11.32
N VAL A 79 -5.29 -1.31 11.07
CA VAL A 79 -5.30 0.14 11.01
C VAL A 79 -5.37 0.54 9.54
N SER A 80 -6.36 1.35 9.20
CA SER A 80 -6.54 1.87 7.84
C SER A 80 -6.52 3.39 7.85
N ILE A 81 -6.27 3.97 6.69
CA ILE A 81 -6.38 5.41 6.47
C ILE A 81 -7.40 5.66 5.35
N ARG A 82 -7.93 6.88 5.31
CA ARG A 82 -8.73 7.31 4.16
C ARG A 82 -7.76 7.68 3.04
N ARG A 83 -8.01 7.16 1.83
CA ARG A 83 -7.11 7.42 0.69
C ARG A 83 -6.91 8.91 0.45
N THR A 84 -7.97 9.73 0.63
CA THR A 84 -7.89 11.17 0.42
C THR A 84 -7.04 11.90 1.45
N ASP A 85 -6.75 11.28 2.59
CA ASP A 85 -5.86 11.86 3.62
C ASP A 85 -4.38 11.59 3.32
N ALA A 86 -4.07 10.72 2.36
CA ALA A 86 -2.71 10.37 2.02
C ALA A 86 -2.19 11.27 0.90
N HIS A 87 -1.00 11.83 1.11
CA HIS A 87 -0.31 12.66 0.12
C HIS A 87 0.94 11.94 -0.34
N LEU A 88 0.80 11.13 -1.40
CA LEU A 88 1.94 10.46 -2.01
C LEU A 88 2.60 11.38 -3.04
N PRO A 89 3.93 11.27 -3.24
CA PRO A 89 4.59 11.96 -4.34
C PRO A 89 3.93 11.62 -5.68
N GLN A 90 4.00 12.55 -6.61
CA GLN A 90 3.43 12.35 -7.95
C GLN A 90 3.98 11.07 -8.58
N GLY A 91 3.11 10.25 -9.14
CA GLY A 91 3.48 8.99 -9.77
C GLY A 91 3.59 7.81 -8.82
N GLN A 92 3.36 8.02 -7.51
CA GLN A 92 3.32 6.93 -6.54
C GLN A 92 1.89 6.59 -6.18
N TYR A 93 1.64 5.29 -5.99
CA TYR A 93 0.32 4.74 -5.73
C TYR A 93 0.41 3.62 -4.71
N PHE A 94 -0.69 3.37 -3.99
CA PHE A 94 -0.79 2.19 -3.14
C PHE A 94 -0.98 0.94 -3.99
N ASP A 95 -0.45 -0.19 -3.52
CA ASP A 95 -0.58 -1.45 -4.27
C ASP A 95 -2.05 -1.80 -4.53
N GLN A 96 -2.94 -1.49 -3.58
CA GLN A 96 -4.38 -1.73 -3.75
C GLN A 96 -5.00 -0.91 -4.89
N GLU A 97 -4.39 0.22 -5.25
CA GLU A 97 -4.83 1.02 -6.39
C GLU A 97 -4.35 0.45 -7.72
N LEU A 98 -3.29 -0.32 -7.70
CA LEU A 98 -2.64 -0.84 -8.90
C LEU A 98 -3.18 -2.21 -9.30
N VAL A 99 -3.53 -3.05 -8.35
CA VAL A 99 -4.10 -4.38 -8.64
C VAL A 99 -5.44 -4.20 -9.34
N GLY A 100 -5.60 -4.86 -10.48
CA GLY A 100 -6.80 -4.76 -11.30
C GLY A 100 -6.71 -3.76 -12.44
N LEU A 101 -5.65 -2.95 -12.52
CA LEU A 101 -5.47 -2.04 -13.66
C LEU A 101 -5.20 -2.83 -14.93
N ARG A 102 -5.81 -2.38 -16.03
CA ARG A 102 -5.53 -2.91 -17.37
C ARG A 102 -4.15 -2.40 -17.81
N VAL A 103 -3.35 -3.29 -18.36
CA VAL A 103 -2.00 -2.96 -18.82
C VAL A 103 -2.00 -2.94 -20.33
N ILE A 104 -1.54 -1.83 -20.89
CA ILE A 104 -1.59 -1.56 -22.32
C ILE A 104 -0.17 -1.35 -22.84
N ASP A 105 0.17 -2.03 -23.93
CA ASP A 105 1.47 -1.91 -24.58
C ASP A 105 1.48 -0.63 -25.43
N CYS A 106 2.42 0.27 -25.15
CA CYS A 106 2.57 1.52 -25.88
C CYS A 106 2.87 1.30 -27.37
N ALA A 107 3.56 0.22 -27.70
CA ALA A 107 3.97 -0.03 -29.09
C ALA A 107 2.78 -0.42 -29.98
N THR A 108 1.79 -1.11 -29.43
CA THR A 108 0.65 -1.61 -30.20
C THR A 108 -0.66 -0.94 -29.85
N GLY A 109 -0.74 -0.31 -28.68
CA GLY A 109 -2.01 0.19 -28.14
C GLY A 109 -2.94 -0.92 -27.66
N GLY A 110 -2.47 -2.16 -27.60
CA GLY A 110 -3.26 -3.32 -27.21
C GLY A 110 -3.13 -3.64 -25.72
N GLU A 111 -4.23 -4.11 -25.14
CA GLU A 111 -4.23 -4.59 -23.76
C GLU A 111 -3.53 -5.93 -23.67
N ILE A 112 -2.58 -6.07 -22.75
CA ILE A 112 -1.82 -7.31 -22.57
C ILE A 112 -2.26 -8.11 -21.34
N GLY A 113 -3.05 -7.50 -20.47
CA GLY A 113 -3.56 -8.18 -19.30
C GLY A 113 -3.92 -7.21 -18.19
N VAL A 114 -3.99 -7.73 -16.98
CA VAL A 114 -4.39 -6.99 -15.77
C VAL A 114 -3.35 -7.24 -14.69
N ILE A 115 -3.04 -6.23 -13.90
CA ILE A 115 -2.12 -6.39 -12.76
C ILE A 115 -2.79 -7.31 -11.74
N ASP A 116 -2.17 -8.47 -11.50
CA ASP A 116 -2.66 -9.48 -10.56
C ASP A 116 -2.11 -9.23 -9.15
N ARG A 117 -0.85 -8.87 -9.06
CA ARG A 117 -0.19 -8.54 -7.78
C ARG A 117 1.04 -7.69 -8.00
N VAL A 118 1.47 -7.05 -6.92
CA VAL A 118 2.73 -6.31 -6.88
C VAL A 118 3.71 -7.12 -6.06
N LEU A 119 4.83 -7.50 -6.66
CA LEU A 119 5.91 -8.26 -6.01
C LEU A 119 6.95 -7.28 -5.48
N ILE A 120 7.36 -7.47 -4.24
CA ILE A 120 8.28 -6.55 -3.57
C ILE A 120 9.66 -7.21 -3.47
N TYR A 121 10.64 -6.60 -4.13
CA TYR A 121 12.04 -7.01 -4.07
C TYR A 121 12.89 -5.91 -3.45
N PRO A 122 14.07 -6.22 -2.91
CA PRO A 122 14.89 -5.21 -2.25
C PRO A 122 15.25 -4.00 -3.11
N ALA A 123 15.48 -4.20 -4.41
CA ALA A 123 15.90 -3.13 -5.31
C ALA A 123 14.73 -2.39 -5.95
N HIS A 124 13.60 -3.08 -6.18
CA HIS A 124 12.47 -2.51 -6.92
C HIS A 124 11.24 -3.39 -6.77
N ARG A 125 10.10 -2.85 -7.21
CA ARG A 125 8.84 -3.61 -7.29
C ARG A 125 8.68 -4.16 -8.70
N ILE A 126 7.92 -5.24 -8.81
CA ILE A 126 7.58 -5.85 -10.09
C ILE A 126 6.07 -6.04 -10.14
N TYR A 127 5.45 -5.63 -11.24
CA TYR A 127 4.04 -5.86 -11.48
C TYR A 127 3.87 -7.20 -12.20
N GLN A 128 3.13 -8.10 -11.58
CA GLN A 128 2.76 -9.37 -12.22
C GLN A 128 1.47 -9.14 -13.00
N VAL A 129 1.56 -9.24 -14.33
CA VAL A 129 0.45 -8.99 -15.23
C VAL A 129 -0.03 -10.30 -15.82
N LYS A 130 -1.33 -10.59 -15.69
CA LYS A 130 -1.94 -11.80 -16.22
C LYS A 130 -2.91 -11.48 -17.34
N GLY A 131 -2.72 -12.13 -18.48
CA GLY A 131 -3.56 -12.05 -19.66
C GLY A 131 -3.41 -13.35 -20.45
N GLN A 132 -3.38 -13.27 -21.76
CA GLN A 132 -3.06 -14.42 -22.61
C GLN A 132 -1.65 -14.95 -22.32
N ARG A 133 -0.75 -14.05 -21.96
CA ARG A 133 0.59 -14.35 -21.48
C ARG A 133 0.76 -13.71 -20.11
N GLU A 134 1.69 -14.22 -19.34
CA GLU A 134 2.05 -13.61 -18.06
C GLU A 134 3.31 -12.76 -18.23
N TYR A 135 3.30 -11.56 -17.68
CA TYR A 135 4.43 -10.64 -17.73
C TYR A 135 4.86 -10.27 -16.32
N LEU A 136 6.18 -10.09 -16.15
CA LEU A 136 6.77 -9.52 -14.94
C LEU A 136 7.42 -8.20 -15.36
N ILE A 137 6.79 -7.08 -15.01
CA ILE A 137 7.19 -5.76 -15.47
C ILE A 137 7.78 -4.97 -14.31
N PRO A 138 9.07 -4.59 -14.38
CA PRO A 138 9.68 -3.78 -13.34
C PRO A 138 9.00 -2.41 -13.23
N ALA A 139 8.75 -1.97 -12.00
CA ALA A 139 8.09 -0.70 -11.73
C ALA A 139 9.07 0.46 -11.84
N VAL A 140 9.62 0.68 -13.04
CA VAL A 140 10.61 1.72 -13.31
C VAL A 140 10.00 2.74 -14.26
N PRO A 141 9.58 3.92 -13.74
CA PRO A 141 9.02 4.98 -14.59
C PRO A 141 10.03 5.45 -15.64
N GLY A 142 9.53 5.73 -16.84
CA GLY A 142 10.36 6.19 -17.95
C GLY A 142 11.11 5.09 -18.69
N VAL A 143 11.22 3.90 -18.10
CA VAL A 143 11.86 2.74 -18.75
C VAL A 143 10.81 1.71 -19.15
N PHE A 144 10.09 1.16 -18.17
CA PHE A 144 9.04 0.17 -18.43
C PHE A 144 7.64 0.75 -18.27
N ILE A 145 7.47 1.76 -17.44
CA ILE A 145 6.17 2.38 -17.17
C ILE A 145 6.11 3.75 -17.83
N GLU A 146 5.20 3.92 -18.79
CA GLU A 146 4.97 5.22 -19.43
C GLU A 146 4.04 6.08 -18.60
N SER A 147 2.90 5.53 -18.22
CA SER A 147 1.92 6.25 -17.40
C SER A 147 1.08 5.28 -16.59
N THR A 148 0.56 5.79 -15.47
CA THR A 148 -0.35 5.06 -14.59
C THR A 148 -1.53 5.97 -14.29
N ASP A 149 -2.73 5.50 -14.57
CA ASP A 149 -3.96 6.24 -14.32
C ASP A 149 -4.99 5.34 -13.63
N PRO A 150 -4.98 5.30 -12.28
CA PRO A 150 -5.93 4.47 -11.54
C PRO A 150 -7.39 4.89 -11.75
N ASP A 151 -7.64 6.16 -12.05
CA ASP A 151 -9.01 6.65 -12.28
C ASP A 151 -9.54 6.16 -13.63
N ALA A 152 -8.70 6.10 -14.65
CA ALA A 152 -9.06 5.51 -15.93
C ALA A 152 -9.00 3.98 -15.90
N GLY A 153 -8.36 3.41 -14.87
CA GLY A 153 -8.22 1.96 -14.73
C GLY A 153 -7.16 1.35 -15.61
N GLU A 154 -6.12 2.10 -15.97
CA GLU A 154 -5.13 1.59 -16.91
C GLU A 154 -3.70 2.05 -16.61
N MET A 155 -2.75 1.22 -17.06
CA MET A 155 -1.33 1.51 -17.01
C MET A 155 -0.74 1.23 -18.39
N TRP A 156 0.02 2.19 -18.91
CA TRP A 156 0.69 2.08 -20.19
C TRP A 156 2.16 1.72 -19.99
N VAL A 157 2.64 0.71 -20.71
CA VAL A 157 3.97 0.14 -20.48
C VAL A 157 4.75 -0.02 -21.77
N HIS A 158 6.07 -0.05 -21.63
CA HIS A 158 7.00 -0.39 -22.71
C HIS A 158 7.50 -1.81 -22.50
N LEU A 159 7.08 -2.74 -23.36
CA LEU A 159 7.52 -4.12 -23.26
C LEU A 159 8.89 -4.30 -23.90
N MET A 160 9.70 -5.13 -23.26
CA MET A 160 11.01 -5.54 -23.74
C MET A 160 11.07 -7.06 -23.74
N LYS A 161 11.98 -7.60 -24.55
CA LYS A 161 12.21 -9.03 -24.60
C LYS A 161 12.59 -9.54 -23.21
N GLY A 162 12.00 -10.64 -22.80
CA GLY A 162 12.28 -11.28 -21.52
C GLY A 162 11.30 -10.94 -20.41
N LEU A 163 10.36 -10.03 -20.65
CA LEU A 163 9.36 -9.68 -19.61
C LEU A 163 8.23 -10.71 -19.52
N ALA A 164 7.91 -11.38 -20.62
CA ALA A 164 6.93 -12.46 -20.59
C ALA A 164 7.57 -13.70 -19.95
N THR A 165 6.85 -14.33 -19.00
CA THR A 165 7.41 -15.46 -18.25
C THR A 165 7.61 -16.72 -19.10
N ASP A 166 6.95 -16.81 -20.26
CA ASP A 166 7.08 -17.93 -21.18
C ASP A 166 8.11 -17.67 -22.30
N GLU A 167 8.84 -16.58 -22.24
CA GLU A 167 9.92 -16.31 -23.17
C GLU A 167 11.23 -16.98 -22.70
N ASN A 168 11.99 -17.50 -23.65
CA ASN A 168 13.28 -18.12 -23.39
C ASN A 168 14.43 -17.17 -23.74
#